data_f8f0a9e01ed9885513f5a3cc37b3588f
#
_entry.id   f8f0a9e01ed9885513f5a3cc37b3588f
#
_cell.length_a   1.000
_cell.length_b   1.000
_cell.length_c   1.000
_cell.angle_alpha   90.00
_cell.angle_beta   90.00
_cell.angle_gamma   90.00
#
_symmetry.space_group_name_H-M   'P 1'
#
loop_
_entity.id
_entity.type
_entity.pdbx_description
1 polymer ?
#
loop_
_entity_poly.entity_id
_entity_poly.type
_entity_poly.pdbx_seq_one_letter_code
_entity_poly.pdbx_strand_id
1 'polypeptide(L)'
;FKQTGTSSGRLSSVNPNMPNIPVQGRWAEKIRKSFVAKKGFKLLGMDYSQIELRVLADMSEDKLLIEDFQNNVDIHKATASRILKKEIEDITKKERSLGKTVNFGILFGQTAFGLANMLKIDNDVASGYIQSYFQHYTGVEEYMRSLEKEAYKRGYVQTMFGTTRWIKGIKSRNIRLMRAAQREAINMPIQGGEADIMKYAMIQLDGMIEKEFKNEAFILLQIHDELIFEVKEERVKEFEKKAREIMKSAVTLNVHLDVSSAIGDNMSELKG
;
A
#
# COMPACT_ATOMS: atom_id res chain seq x y z
N PHE A 1 11.99 8.12 -14.20
CA PHE A 1 10.72 7.45 -13.92
C PHE A 1 9.94 7.18 -15.20
N LYS A 2 9.18 6.08 -15.24
CA LYS A 2 8.27 5.70 -16.32
C LYS A 2 6.84 5.59 -15.77
N GLN A 3 5.89 6.23 -16.43
CA GLN A 3 4.47 6.23 -16.04
C GLN A 3 3.72 4.97 -16.52
N THR A 4 4.23 4.30 -17.54
CA THR A 4 3.56 3.16 -18.21
C THR A 4 4.34 1.85 -18.08
N GLY A 5 5.26 1.77 -17.11
CA GLY A 5 6.17 0.64 -16.95
C GLY A 5 5.59 -0.55 -16.17
N THR A 6 4.46 -0.38 -15.47
CA THR A 6 3.85 -1.41 -14.62
C THR A 6 2.43 -1.74 -15.04
N SER A 7 1.96 -2.91 -14.64
CA SER A 7 0.59 -3.33 -14.91
C SER A 7 -0.46 -2.67 -14.00
N SER A 8 -0.05 -2.23 -12.82
CA SER A 8 -0.92 -1.59 -11.83
C SER A 8 -1.01 -0.06 -11.98
N GLY A 9 -0.27 0.55 -12.92
CA GLY A 9 -0.21 2.00 -13.05
C GLY A 9 0.74 2.69 -12.03
N ARG A 10 1.42 1.94 -11.15
CA ARG A 10 2.50 2.47 -10.32
C ARG A 10 3.63 3.01 -11.20
N LEU A 11 4.30 4.07 -10.76
CA LEU A 11 5.52 4.53 -11.41
C LEU A 11 6.62 3.46 -11.29
N SER A 12 7.47 3.39 -12.30
CA SER A 12 8.67 2.56 -12.26
C SER A 12 9.92 3.40 -12.57
N SER A 13 11.06 2.97 -12.08
CA SER A 13 12.34 3.63 -12.32
C SER A 13 13.33 2.64 -12.92
N VAL A 14 14.08 3.11 -13.91
CA VAL A 14 15.14 2.32 -14.58
C VAL A 14 16.40 3.15 -14.73
N ASN A 15 17.55 2.51 -14.57
CA ASN A 15 18.87 3.11 -14.74
C ASN A 15 19.10 4.38 -13.89
N PRO A 16 19.04 4.28 -12.56
CA PRO A 16 18.90 3.11 -11.71
C PRO A 16 17.43 2.79 -11.34
N ASN A 17 17.20 1.56 -10.84
CA ASN A 17 15.91 1.15 -10.30
C ASN A 17 15.82 1.59 -8.83
N MET A 18 15.36 2.82 -8.59
CA MET A 18 15.29 3.44 -7.27
C MET A 18 14.38 2.72 -6.28
N PRO A 19 13.18 2.19 -6.68
CA PRO A 19 12.32 1.42 -5.78
C PRO A 19 12.98 0.14 -5.21
N ASN A 20 14.05 -0.35 -5.83
CA ASN A 20 14.77 -1.53 -5.37
C ASN A 20 15.99 -1.21 -4.48
N ILE A 21 16.15 0.02 -4.02
CA ILE A 21 17.14 0.34 -3.00
C ILE A 21 16.84 -0.49 -1.75
N PRO A 22 17.81 -1.31 -1.25
CA PRO A 22 17.55 -2.21 -0.17
C PRO A 22 17.16 -1.47 1.12
N VAL A 23 16.11 -1.97 1.78
CA VAL A 23 15.64 -1.47 3.08
C VAL A 23 16.19 -2.31 4.23
N GLN A 24 16.50 -3.59 3.96
CA GLN A 24 17.01 -4.56 4.93
C GLN A 24 18.29 -5.24 4.42
N GLY A 25 19.07 -5.79 5.34
CA GLY A 25 20.29 -6.51 5.03
C GLY A 25 21.57 -5.73 5.31
N ARG A 26 22.71 -6.41 5.21
CA ARG A 26 24.05 -5.92 5.60
C ARG A 26 24.45 -4.58 4.97
N TRP A 27 24.00 -4.30 3.74
CA TRP A 27 24.41 -3.12 2.98
C TRP A 27 23.35 -2.03 2.92
N ALA A 28 22.11 -2.32 3.35
CA ALA A 28 20.98 -1.42 3.23
C ALA A 28 21.28 -0.03 3.84
N GLU A 29 21.73 -0.01 5.08
CA GLU A 29 22.03 1.24 5.78
C GLU A 29 23.14 2.03 5.10
N LYS A 30 24.24 1.36 4.68
CA LYS A 30 25.37 2.02 4.00
C LYS A 30 24.96 2.64 2.67
N ILE A 31 24.14 1.91 1.88
CA ILE A 31 23.64 2.40 0.59
C ILE A 31 22.73 3.60 0.83
N ARG A 32 21.79 3.50 1.77
CA ARG A 32 20.85 4.61 2.08
C ARG A 32 21.57 5.84 2.64
N LYS A 33 22.63 5.69 3.42
CA LYS A 33 23.47 6.80 3.91
C LYS A 33 24.19 7.56 2.79
N SER A 34 24.37 6.98 1.62
CA SER A 34 25.01 7.65 0.47
C SER A 34 24.09 8.65 -0.23
N PHE A 35 22.78 8.57 0.01
CA PHE A 35 21.81 9.53 -0.50
C PHE A 35 21.62 10.64 0.53
N VAL A 36 22.30 11.74 0.34
CA VAL A 36 22.36 12.87 1.28
C VAL A 36 21.63 14.09 0.73
N ALA A 37 21.08 14.89 1.63
CA ALA A 37 20.50 16.17 1.29
C ALA A 37 21.60 17.17 0.83
N LYS A 38 21.25 18.11 -0.03
CA LYS A 38 22.08 19.24 -0.38
C LYS A 38 22.36 20.11 0.86
N LYS A 39 23.54 20.77 0.89
CA LYS A 39 23.86 21.68 2.00
C LYS A 39 22.78 22.76 2.19
N GLY A 40 22.29 22.91 3.41
CA GLY A 40 21.20 23.81 3.78
C GLY A 40 19.79 23.24 3.51
N PHE A 41 19.72 21.95 3.17
CA PHE A 41 18.46 21.21 2.98
C PHE A 41 18.42 19.99 3.88
N LYS A 42 17.21 19.41 4.05
CA LYS A 42 16.95 18.13 4.69
C LYS A 42 16.19 17.23 3.71
N LEU A 43 16.36 15.93 3.87
CA LEU A 43 15.43 14.98 3.28
C LEU A 43 14.21 14.83 4.17
N LEU A 44 13.04 14.74 3.57
CA LEU A 44 11.77 14.44 4.23
C LEU A 44 11.15 13.25 3.50
N GLY A 45 11.00 12.12 4.19
CA GLY A 45 10.20 10.98 3.74
C GLY A 45 8.77 11.11 4.26
N MET A 46 7.78 10.86 3.41
CA MET A 46 6.36 10.83 3.77
C MET A 46 5.72 9.59 3.15
N ASP A 47 5.15 8.73 3.99
CA ASP A 47 4.66 7.40 3.63
C ASP A 47 3.20 7.24 4.03
N TYR A 48 2.36 6.74 3.11
CA TYR A 48 0.98 6.41 3.43
C TYR A 48 0.89 5.16 4.31
N SER A 49 0.23 5.28 5.44
CA SER A 49 0.03 4.17 6.37
C SER A 49 -1.03 3.20 5.85
N GLN A 50 -0.63 1.99 5.46
CA GLN A 50 -1.53 0.89 5.06
C GLN A 50 -2.51 1.26 3.94
N ILE A 51 -2.06 2.04 2.95
CA ILE A 51 -2.94 2.59 1.90
C ILE A 51 -3.71 1.51 1.14
N GLU A 52 -3.09 0.37 0.81
CA GLU A 52 -3.77 -0.72 0.08
C GLU A 52 -4.96 -1.30 0.89
N LEU A 53 -4.82 -1.41 2.22
CA LEU A 53 -5.93 -1.88 3.09
C LEU A 53 -7.02 -0.81 3.24
N ARG A 54 -6.68 0.47 3.19
CA ARG A 54 -7.65 1.58 3.19
C ARG A 54 -8.42 1.64 1.87
N VAL A 55 -7.74 1.45 0.75
CA VAL A 55 -8.38 1.30 -0.57
C VAL A 55 -9.29 0.08 -0.59
N LEU A 56 -8.85 -1.05 -0.02
CA LEU A 56 -9.68 -2.25 0.10
C LEU A 56 -10.93 -1.98 0.95
N ALA A 57 -10.79 -1.31 2.09
CA ALA A 57 -11.92 -0.97 2.96
C ALA A 57 -12.96 -0.11 2.22
N ASP A 58 -12.51 0.91 1.49
CA ASP A 58 -13.38 1.79 0.73
C ASP A 58 -14.08 1.07 -0.42
N MET A 59 -13.33 0.33 -1.25
CA MET A 59 -13.88 -0.34 -2.42
C MET A 59 -14.75 -1.56 -2.09
N SER A 60 -14.51 -2.23 -0.98
CA SER A 60 -15.33 -3.37 -0.52
C SER A 60 -16.56 -2.94 0.26
N GLU A 61 -16.61 -1.68 0.71
CA GLU A 61 -17.63 -1.15 1.61
C GLU A 61 -17.85 -2.05 2.85
N ASP A 62 -16.80 -2.78 3.27
CA ASP A 62 -16.86 -3.66 4.43
C ASP A 62 -16.98 -2.84 5.71
N LYS A 63 -18.14 -2.96 6.36
CA LYS A 63 -18.50 -2.13 7.52
C LYS A 63 -17.51 -2.28 8.66
N LEU A 64 -17.10 -3.52 8.96
CA LEU A 64 -16.19 -3.79 10.07
C LEU A 64 -14.78 -3.26 9.79
N LEU A 65 -14.30 -3.43 8.56
CA LEU A 65 -12.99 -2.92 8.16
C LEU A 65 -12.97 -1.38 8.14
N ILE A 66 -14.05 -0.74 7.68
CA ILE A 66 -14.22 0.72 7.73
C ILE A 66 -14.25 1.20 9.18
N GLU A 67 -15.05 0.56 10.04
CA GLU A 67 -15.14 0.91 11.46
C GLU A 67 -13.80 0.76 12.19
N ASP A 68 -13.07 -0.31 11.95
CA ASP A 68 -11.71 -0.50 12.48
C ASP A 68 -10.79 0.67 12.12
N PHE A 69 -10.81 1.14 10.86
CA PHE A 69 -10.01 2.29 10.45
C PHE A 69 -10.48 3.61 11.04
N GLN A 70 -11.81 3.84 11.10
CA GLN A 70 -12.38 5.06 11.67
C GLN A 70 -12.07 5.19 13.16
N ASN A 71 -12.03 4.07 13.88
CA ASN A 71 -11.69 4.01 15.30
C ASN A 71 -10.17 3.92 15.56
N ASN A 72 -9.33 4.06 14.52
CA ASN A 72 -7.86 3.96 14.63
C ASN A 72 -7.37 2.64 15.24
N VAL A 73 -8.10 1.55 15.02
CA VAL A 73 -7.71 0.21 15.46
C VAL A 73 -6.51 -0.26 14.63
N ASP A 74 -5.54 -0.90 15.28
CA ASP A 74 -4.44 -1.56 14.56
C ASP A 74 -4.99 -2.77 13.79
N ILE A 75 -5.22 -2.61 12.49
CA ILE A 75 -5.82 -3.61 11.61
C ILE A 75 -5.10 -4.96 11.68
N HIS A 76 -3.79 -4.96 11.84
CA HIS A 76 -3.03 -6.20 11.94
C HIS A 76 -3.25 -6.89 13.28
N LYS A 77 -3.41 -6.14 14.36
CA LYS A 77 -3.82 -6.70 15.66
C LYS A 77 -5.27 -7.19 15.62
N ALA A 78 -6.19 -6.40 15.05
CA ALA A 78 -7.59 -6.77 14.93
C ALA A 78 -7.76 -8.08 14.14
N THR A 79 -7.07 -8.20 13.01
CA THR A 79 -7.07 -9.45 12.24
C THR A 79 -6.51 -10.61 13.06
N ALA A 80 -5.38 -10.43 13.74
CA ALA A 80 -4.80 -11.48 14.58
C ALA A 80 -5.75 -11.90 15.71
N SER A 81 -6.38 -10.95 16.39
CA SER A 81 -7.38 -11.18 17.43
C SER A 81 -8.52 -12.08 16.92
N ARG A 82 -9.10 -11.72 15.77
CA ARG A 82 -10.23 -12.45 15.17
C ARG A 82 -9.86 -13.86 14.73
N ILE A 83 -8.73 -14.04 14.03
CA ILE A 83 -8.32 -15.37 13.55
C ILE A 83 -7.81 -16.29 14.65
N LEU A 84 -7.23 -15.72 15.72
CA LEU A 84 -6.72 -16.48 16.88
C LEU A 84 -7.75 -16.58 18.01
N LYS A 85 -8.88 -15.87 17.91
CA LYS A 85 -9.94 -15.80 18.93
C LYS A 85 -9.38 -15.36 20.30
N LYS A 86 -8.62 -14.27 20.31
CA LYS A 86 -8.03 -13.64 21.48
C LYS A 86 -8.48 -12.18 21.59
N GLU A 87 -8.47 -11.63 22.79
CA GLU A 87 -8.67 -10.20 22.98
C GLU A 87 -7.55 -9.40 22.29
N ILE A 88 -7.87 -8.24 21.76
CA ILE A 88 -6.93 -7.43 20.96
C ILE A 88 -5.74 -6.93 21.80
N GLU A 89 -5.97 -6.71 23.08
CA GLU A 89 -4.95 -6.31 24.07
C GLU A 89 -3.90 -7.39 24.28
N ASP A 90 -4.30 -8.67 24.21
CA ASP A 90 -3.46 -9.85 24.43
C ASP A 90 -2.64 -10.25 23.20
N ILE A 91 -2.82 -9.54 22.07
CA ILE A 91 -2.09 -9.84 20.84
C ILE A 91 -0.64 -9.40 20.94
N THR A 92 0.25 -10.37 20.94
CA THR A 92 1.71 -10.18 20.96
C THR A 92 2.21 -9.60 19.65
N LYS A 93 3.44 -9.04 19.65
CA LYS A 93 4.11 -8.56 18.42
C LYS A 93 4.23 -9.64 17.34
N LYS A 94 4.46 -10.90 17.73
CA LYS A 94 4.55 -12.03 16.80
C LYS A 94 3.20 -12.34 16.17
N GLU A 95 2.13 -12.34 16.94
CA GLU A 95 0.76 -12.56 16.47
C GLU A 95 0.28 -11.40 15.60
N ARG A 96 0.62 -10.16 15.96
CA ARG A 96 0.39 -9.00 15.07
C ARG A 96 1.07 -9.17 13.71
N SER A 97 2.31 -9.70 13.69
CA SER A 97 3.02 -10.00 12.44
C SER A 97 2.33 -11.09 11.62
N LEU A 98 1.72 -12.09 12.30
CA LEU A 98 0.88 -13.09 11.64
C LEU A 98 -0.35 -12.42 11.02
N GLY A 99 -1.08 -11.57 11.75
CA GLY A 99 -2.21 -10.80 11.21
C GLY A 99 -1.81 -9.94 10.01
N LYS A 100 -0.63 -9.31 10.05
CA LYS A 100 -0.07 -8.59 8.90
C LYS A 100 0.11 -9.51 7.69
N THR A 101 0.68 -10.68 7.88
CA THR A 101 0.90 -11.65 6.80
C THR A 101 -0.42 -12.16 6.22
N VAL A 102 -1.43 -12.40 7.05
CA VAL A 102 -2.77 -12.80 6.60
C VAL A 102 -3.43 -11.68 5.80
N ASN A 103 -3.43 -10.45 6.30
CA ASN A 103 -4.00 -9.29 5.58
C ASN A 103 -3.41 -9.14 4.17
N PHE A 104 -2.09 -9.11 4.07
CA PHE A 104 -1.44 -8.98 2.76
C PHE A 104 -1.58 -10.25 1.92
N GLY A 105 -1.56 -11.44 2.55
CA GLY A 105 -1.82 -12.70 1.84
C GLY A 105 -3.18 -12.68 1.14
N ILE A 106 -4.23 -12.27 1.85
CA ILE A 106 -5.58 -12.18 1.29
C ILE A 106 -5.67 -11.08 0.24
N LEU A 107 -5.14 -9.88 0.55
CA LEU A 107 -5.07 -8.76 -0.39
C LEU A 107 -4.47 -9.18 -1.74
N PHE A 108 -3.40 -10.00 -1.72
CA PHE A 108 -2.73 -10.49 -2.94
C PHE A 108 -3.29 -11.79 -3.50
N GLY A 109 -4.47 -12.22 -3.03
CA GLY A 109 -5.16 -13.42 -3.54
C GLY A 109 -4.38 -14.71 -3.28
N GLN A 110 -3.64 -14.80 -2.18
CA GLN A 110 -2.91 -15.99 -1.78
C GLN A 110 -3.86 -17.14 -1.48
N THR A 111 -3.48 -18.34 -1.91
CA THR A 111 -4.18 -19.57 -1.54
C THR A 111 -3.77 -20.02 -0.13
N ALA A 112 -4.55 -20.91 0.49
CA ALA A 112 -4.18 -21.52 1.78
C ALA A 112 -2.77 -22.16 1.72
N PHE A 113 -2.43 -22.81 0.61
CA PHE A 113 -1.09 -23.38 0.41
C PHE A 113 0.01 -22.29 0.39
N GLY A 114 -0.22 -21.16 -0.29
CA GLY A 114 0.73 -20.05 -0.31
C GLY A 114 0.92 -19.43 1.07
N LEU A 115 -0.19 -19.21 1.79
CA LEU A 115 -0.17 -18.67 3.16
C LEU A 115 0.51 -19.64 4.14
N ALA A 116 0.24 -20.94 4.03
CA ALA A 116 0.87 -21.97 4.85
C ALA A 116 2.39 -21.96 4.71
N ASN A 117 2.89 -21.88 3.47
CA ASN A 117 4.32 -21.79 3.20
C ASN A 117 4.96 -20.52 3.78
N MET A 118 4.28 -19.37 3.67
CA MET A 118 4.78 -18.10 4.24
C MET A 118 4.85 -18.12 5.76
N LEU A 119 3.84 -18.70 6.40
CA LEU A 119 3.74 -18.76 7.86
C LEU A 119 4.45 -19.97 8.46
N LYS A 120 4.85 -20.95 7.65
CA LYS A 120 5.42 -22.25 8.06
C LYS A 120 4.47 -23.02 8.99
N ILE A 121 3.21 -23.11 8.60
CA ILE A 121 2.13 -23.82 9.30
C ILE A 121 1.47 -24.84 8.37
N ASP A 122 0.61 -25.69 8.91
CA ASP A 122 -0.17 -26.63 8.13
C ASP A 122 -1.20 -25.96 7.24
N ASN A 123 -1.50 -26.56 6.08
CA ASN A 123 -2.43 -26.01 5.10
C ASN A 123 -3.86 -25.84 5.67
N ASP A 124 -4.28 -26.77 6.53
CA ASP A 124 -5.62 -26.71 7.17
C ASP A 124 -5.72 -25.53 8.14
N VAL A 125 -4.65 -25.24 8.87
CA VAL A 125 -4.56 -24.07 9.75
C VAL A 125 -4.63 -22.78 8.94
N ALA A 126 -3.87 -22.69 7.83
CA ALA A 126 -3.91 -21.54 6.94
C ALA A 126 -5.30 -21.36 6.28
N SER A 127 -5.96 -22.45 5.91
CA SER A 127 -7.34 -22.44 5.40
C SER A 127 -8.31 -21.92 6.45
N GLY A 128 -8.17 -22.34 7.70
CA GLY A 128 -8.96 -21.84 8.83
C GLY A 128 -8.78 -20.34 9.06
N TYR A 129 -7.57 -19.82 8.91
CA TYR A 129 -7.31 -18.37 9.03
C TYR A 129 -7.99 -17.58 7.90
N ILE A 130 -7.92 -18.04 6.65
CA ILE A 130 -8.59 -17.40 5.52
C ILE A 130 -10.12 -17.43 5.73
N GLN A 131 -10.67 -18.58 6.13
CA GLN A 131 -12.09 -18.70 6.41
C GLN A 131 -12.54 -17.76 7.54
N SER A 132 -11.82 -17.73 8.65
CA SER A 132 -12.10 -16.83 9.77
C SER A 132 -12.02 -15.37 9.35
N TYR A 133 -11.04 -14.99 8.52
CA TYR A 133 -10.93 -13.63 7.99
C TYR A 133 -12.19 -13.22 7.22
N PHE A 134 -12.65 -14.04 6.27
CA PHE A 134 -13.82 -13.74 5.46
C PHE A 134 -15.14 -13.84 6.24
N GLN A 135 -15.21 -14.63 7.31
CA GLN A 135 -16.35 -14.62 8.22
C GLN A 135 -16.53 -13.27 8.94
N HIS A 136 -15.44 -12.55 9.20
CA HIS A 136 -15.49 -11.23 9.83
C HIS A 136 -15.61 -10.11 8.79
N TYR A 137 -14.83 -10.18 7.70
CA TYR A 137 -14.81 -9.19 6.63
C TYR A 137 -15.59 -9.70 5.41
N THR A 138 -16.91 -9.82 5.57
CA THR A 138 -17.77 -10.39 4.53
C THR A 138 -17.84 -9.53 3.27
N GLY A 139 -17.82 -8.20 3.42
CA GLY A 139 -17.79 -7.26 2.30
C GLY A 139 -16.53 -7.41 1.46
N VAL A 140 -15.39 -7.69 2.08
CA VAL A 140 -14.14 -7.97 1.37
C VAL A 140 -14.27 -9.22 0.50
N GLU A 141 -14.86 -10.31 1.03
CA GLU A 141 -15.08 -11.54 0.25
C GLU A 141 -16.00 -11.31 -0.95
N GLU A 142 -17.11 -10.62 -0.74
CA GLU A 142 -18.07 -10.29 -1.79
C GLU A 142 -17.43 -9.42 -2.88
N TYR A 143 -16.67 -8.42 -2.48
CA TYR A 143 -15.93 -7.56 -3.40
C TYR A 143 -14.93 -8.36 -4.26
N MET A 144 -14.10 -9.18 -3.65
CA MET A 144 -13.12 -10.00 -4.38
C MET A 144 -13.79 -10.95 -5.38
N ARG A 145 -14.89 -11.59 -4.98
CA ARG A 145 -15.70 -12.44 -5.88
C ARG A 145 -16.34 -11.63 -7.02
N SER A 146 -16.73 -10.38 -6.76
CA SER A 146 -17.28 -9.50 -7.80
C SER A 146 -16.24 -9.14 -8.86
N LEU A 147 -15.00 -8.86 -8.45
CA LEU A 147 -13.88 -8.57 -9.35
C LEU A 147 -13.55 -9.76 -10.28
N GLU A 148 -13.55 -10.97 -9.75
CA GLU A 148 -13.35 -12.17 -10.57
C GLU A 148 -14.48 -12.35 -11.61
N LYS A 149 -15.72 -12.14 -11.19
CA LYS A 149 -16.88 -12.20 -12.11
C LYS A 149 -16.83 -11.10 -13.16
N GLU A 150 -16.46 -9.90 -12.79
CA GLU A 150 -16.31 -8.76 -13.70
C GLU A 150 -15.20 -9.03 -14.73
N ALA A 151 -14.02 -9.45 -14.27
CA ALA A 151 -12.91 -9.82 -15.15
C ALA A 151 -13.31 -10.94 -16.12
N TYR A 152 -14.03 -11.95 -15.64
CA TYR A 152 -14.52 -13.03 -16.52
C TYR A 152 -15.53 -12.54 -17.56
N LYS A 153 -16.45 -11.65 -17.17
CA LYS A 153 -17.50 -11.11 -18.05
C LYS A 153 -16.94 -10.11 -19.05
N ARG A 154 -16.19 -9.09 -18.58
CA ARG A 154 -15.74 -7.94 -19.38
C ARG A 154 -14.33 -8.10 -19.96
N GLY A 155 -13.51 -9.00 -19.37
CA GLY A 155 -12.10 -9.16 -19.74
C GLY A 155 -11.17 -8.12 -19.12
N TYR A 156 -11.68 -7.22 -18.27
CA TYR A 156 -10.91 -6.19 -17.57
C TYR A 156 -11.51 -5.88 -16.19
N VAL A 157 -10.73 -5.22 -15.36
CA VAL A 157 -11.13 -4.58 -14.09
C VAL A 157 -10.70 -3.12 -14.09
N GLN A 158 -11.25 -2.32 -13.16
CA GLN A 158 -10.96 -0.89 -13.05
C GLN A 158 -10.66 -0.51 -11.60
N THR A 159 -9.82 0.52 -11.43
CA THR A 159 -9.67 1.21 -10.14
C THR A 159 -10.93 2.07 -9.87
N MET A 160 -11.04 2.56 -8.64
CA MET A 160 -12.08 3.54 -8.26
C MET A 160 -12.06 4.83 -9.10
N PHE A 161 -10.92 5.12 -9.74
CA PHE A 161 -10.74 6.30 -10.61
C PHE A 161 -10.86 5.97 -12.11
N GLY A 162 -11.25 4.74 -12.47
CA GLY A 162 -11.48 4.32 -13.86
C GLY A 162 -10.24 3.83 -14.62
N THR A 163 -9.07 3.79 -13.99
CA THR A 163 -7.88 3.19 -14.62
C THR A 163 -8.15 1.73 -14.92
N THR A 164 -8.09 1.37 -16.22
CA THR A 164 -8.53 0.06 -16.73
C THR A 164 -7.35 -0.89 -16.95
N ARG A 165 -7.52 -2.14 -16.51
CA ARG A 165 -6.58 -3.23 -16.76
C ARG A 165 -7.26 -4.41 -17.41
N TRP A 166 -6.80 -4.77 -18.62
CA TRP A 166 -7.21 -5.99 -19.31
C TRP A 166 -6.57 -7.21 -18.67
N ILE A 167 -7.41 -8.17 -18.26
CA ILE A 167 -6.98 -9.39 -17.56
C ILE A 167 -6.84 -10.54 -18.57
N LYS A 168 -5.63 -10.72 -19.07
CA LYS A 168 -5.32 -11.80 -19.99
C LYS A 168 -5.33 -13.16 -19.28
N GLY A 169 -5.93 -14.17 -19.90
CA GLY A 169 -5.93 -15.54 -19.36
C GLY A 169 -7.05 -15.87 -18.38
N ILE A 170 -7.95 -14.93 -18.05
CA ILE A 170 -9.08 -15.18 -17.11
C ILE A 170 -10.01 -16.31 -17.60
N LYS A 171 -10.11 -16.52 -18.92
CA LYS A 171 -10.89 -17.60 -19.55
C LYS A 171 -10.01 -18.77 -20.05
N SER A 172 -8.78 -18.85 -19.57
CA SER A 172 -7.86 -19.91 -19.99
C SER A 172 -8.31 -21.28 -19.47
N ARG A 173 -8.19 -22.32 -20.31
CA ARG A 173 -8.33 -23.71 -19.89
C ARG A 173 -7.16 -24.21 -19.04
N ASN A 174 -6.03 -23.53 -19.09
CA ASN A 174 -4.90 -23.79 -18.21
C ASN A 174 -5.18 -23.20 -16.82
N ILE A 175 -5.37 -24.06 -15.83
CA ILE A 175 -5.72 -23.69 -14.45
C ILE A 175 -4.68 -22.74 -13.84
N ARG A 176 -3.39 -22.90 -14.14
CA ARG A 176 -2.33 -22.02 -13.59
C ARG A 176 -2.48 -20.60 -14.15
N LEU A 177 -2.72 -20.46 -15.45
CA LEU A 177 -2.93 -19.15 -16.08
C LEU A 177 -4.24 -18.51 -15.60
N MET A 178 -5.31 -19.26 -15.50
CA MET A 178 -6.58 -18.76 -14.98
C MET A 178 -6.44 -18.25 -13.54
N ARG A 179 -5.83 -19.03 -12.64
CA ARG A 179 -5.60 -18.60 -11.24
C ARG A 179 -4.68 -17.39 -11.12
N ALA A 180 -3.68 -17.28 -12.00
CA ALA A 180 -2.84 -16.08 -12.06
C ALA A 180 -3.64 -14.85 -12.47
N ALA A 181 -4.51 -15.00 -13.48
CA ALA A 181 -5.40 -13.94 -13.94
C ALA A 181 -6.44 -13.53 -12.88
N GLN A 182 -6.98 -14.48 -12.10
CA GLN A 182 -7.87 -14.18 -10.98
C GLN A 182 -7.16 -13.32 -9.92
N ARG A 183 -5.94 -13.70 -9.53
CA ARG A 183 -5.14 -12.87 -8.60
C ARG A 183 -4.85 -11.48 -9.16
N GLU A 184 -4.52 -11.38 -10.45
CA GLU A 184 -4.32 -10.09 -11.11
C GLU A 184 -5.59 -9.24 -11.08
N ALA A 185 -6.77 -9.85 -11.28
CA ALA A 185 -8.06 -9.18 -11.24
C ALA A 185 -8.39 -8.61 -9.85
N ILE A 186 -8.04 -9.33 -8.78
CA ILE A 186 -8.22 -8.88 -7.40
C ILE A 186 -7.24 -7.75 -7.04
N ASN A 187 -5.96 -7.93 -7.38
CA ASN A 187 -4.90 -7.02 -6.94
C ASN A 187 -4.94 -5.66 -7.67
N MET A 188 -5.27 -5.68 -8.96
CA MET A 188 -5.12 -4.49 -9.79
C MET A 188 -5.98 -3.31 -9.33
N PRO A 189 -7.28 -3.45 -9.01
CA PRO A 189 -8.07 -2.32 -8.55
C PRO A 189 -7.52 -1.67 -7.29
N ILE A 190 -6.97 -2.48 -6.38
CA ILE A 190 -6.44 -2.02 -5.09
C ILE A 190 -5.09 -1.33 -5.28
N GLN A 191 -4.12 -2.01 -5.90
CA GLN A 191 -2.79 -1.44 -6.16
C GLN A 191 -2.84 -0.26 -7.15
N GLY A 192 -3.73 -0.34 -8.14
CA GLY A 192 -3.95 0.75 -9.07
C GLY A 192 -4.62 1.94 -8.41
N GLY A 193 -5.58 1.71 -7.51
CA GLY A 193 -6.21 2.76 -6.70
C GLY A 193 -5.20 3.49 -5.82
N GLU A 194 -4.31 2.76 -5.15
CA GLU A 194 -3.17 3.35 -4.42
C GLU A 194 -2.29 4.19 -5.33
N ALA A 195 -1.92 3.66 -6.51
CA ALA A 195 -1.10 4.40 -7.47
C ALA A 195 -1.79 5.67 -7.99
N ASP A 196 -3.10 5.64 -8.18
CA ASP A 196 -3.88 6.81 -8.59
C ASP A 196 -3.93 7.84 -7.45
N ILE A 197 -4.18 7.44 -6.20
CA ILE A 197 -4.13 8.33 -5.02
C ILE A 197 -2.75 9.00 -4.90
N MET A 198 -1.67 8.23 -5.05
CA MET A 198 -0.31 8.76 -5.01
C MET A 198 -0.09 9.84 -6.09
N LYS A 199 -0.57 9.63 -7.31
CA LYS A 199 -0.46 10.62 -8.40
C LYS A 199 -1.27 11.88 -8.11
N TYR A 200 -2.50 11.75 -7.59
CA TYR A 200 -3.30 12.90 -7.16
C TYR A 200 -2.58 13.72 -6.08
N ALA A 201 -2.01 13.05 -5.08
CA ALA A 201 -1.20 13.70 -4.06
C ALA A 201 0.01 14.42 -4.65
N MET A 202 0.76 13.78 -5.55
CA MET A 202 1.93 14.38 -6.21
C MET A 202 1.57 15.63 -7.00
N ILE A 203 0.46 15.62 -7.76
CA ILE A 203 0.01 16.79 -8.54
C ILE A 203 -0.34 17.97 -7.61
N GLN A 204 -1.04 17.70 -6.50
CA GLN A 204 -1.41 18.74 -5.54
C GLN A 204 -0.17 19.28 -4.79
N LEU A 205 0.76 18.40 -4.43
CA LEU A 205 2.03 18.76 -3.79
C LEU A 205 2.91 19.61 -4.72
N ASP A 206 3.00 19.26 -6.00
CA ASP A 206 3.73 20.04 -7.00
C ASP A 206 3.14 21.46 -7.13
N GLY A 207 1.81 21.55 -7.20
CA GLY A 207 1.11 22.84 -7.20
C GLY A 207 1.36 23.70 -5.95
N MET A 208 1.46 23.08 -4.76
CA MET A 208 1.85 23.77 -3.51
C MET A 208 3.31 24.22 -3.57
N ILE A 209 4.22 23.36 -4.03
CA ILE A 209 5.64 23.69 -4.17
C ILE A 209 5.83 24.92 -5.06
N GLU A 210 5.23 24.93 -6.24
CA GLU A 210 5.36 26.05 -7.18
C GLU A 210 4.82 27.38 -6.61
N LYS A 211 3.80 27.35 -5.77
CA LYS A 211 3.17 28.54 -5.19
C LYS A 211 3.88 29.06 -3.96
N GLU A 212 4.32 28.15 -3.07
CA GLU A 212 4.68 28.53 -1.69
C GLU A 212 6.13 28.15 -1.32
N PHE A 213 6.75 27.19 -2.03
CA PHE A 213 8.08 26.64 -1.73
C PHE A 213 9.00 26.61 -2.95
N LYS A 214 8.76 27.47 -3.92
CA LYS A 214 9.54 27.53 -5.16
C LYS A 214 11.04 27.69 -4.87
N ASN A 215 11.86 26.78 -5.40
CA ASN A 215 13.29 26.67 -5.14
C ASN A 215 13.66 26.33 -3.67
N GLU A 216 12.71 25.97 -2.83
CA GLU A 216 12.91 25.64 -1.44
C GLU A 216 12.51 24.20 -1.10
N ALA A 217 11.66 23.58 -1.93
CA ALA A 217 11.27 22.18 -1.82
C ALA A 217 11.22 21.51 -3.19
N PHE A 218 11.55 20.22 -3.24
CA PHE A 218 11.58 19.41 -4.46
C PHE A 218 11.08 18.01 -4.15
N ILE A 219 10.21 17.43 -5.01
CA ILE A 219 9.91 16.00 -5.00
C ILE A 219 11.09 15.29 -5.65
N LEU A 220 11.83 14.49 -4.91
CA LEU A 220 12.99 13.76 -5.44
C LEU A 220 12.61 12.38 -5.97
N LEU A 221 11.90 11.59 -5.15
CA LEU A 221 11.63 10.19 -5.45
C LEU A 221 10.21 9.83 -5.01
N GLN A 222 9.61 8.90 -5.76
CA GLN A 222 8.45 8.12 -5.34
C GLN A 222 8.88 6.66 -5.29
N ILE A 223 8.73 6.03 -4.12
CA ILE A 223 9.11 4.65 -3.85
C ILE A 223 7.92 3.95 -3.20
N HIS A 224 7.23 3.07 -3.93
CA HIS A 224 6.00 2.42 -3.49
C HIS A 224 4.94 3.46 -3.05
N ASP A 225 4.64 3.52 -1.77
CA ASP A 225 3.69 4.41 -1.08
C ASP A 225 4.38 5.59 -0.36
N GLU A 226 5.71 5.75 -0.56
CA GLU A 226 6.53 6.82 0.02
C GLU A 226 6.89 7.89 -1.03
N LEU A 227 6.82 9.16 -0.62
CA LEU A 227 7.41 10.31 -1.31
C LEU A 227 8.62 10.81 -0.53
N ILE A 228 9.73 11.05 -1.23
CA ILE A 228 10.93 11.65 -0.65
C ILE A 228 11.11 13.03 -1.26
N PHE A 229 11.20 14.01 -0.39
CA PHE A 229 11.42 15.41 -0.71
C PHE A 229 12.80 15.88 -0.25
N GLU A 230 13.33 16.88 -0.93
CA GLU A 230 14.44 17.71 -0.44
C GLU A 230 13.88 19.11 -0.15
N VAL A 231 14.00 19.57 1.08
CA VAL A 231 13.39 20.82 1.55
C VAL A 231 14.43 21.65 2.32
N LYS A 232 14.45 22.98 2.13
CA LYS A 232 15.28 23.88 2.92
C LYS A 232 15.07 23.63 4.41
N GLU A 233 16.17 23.54 5.18
CA GLU A 233 16.16 23.16 6.58
C GLU A 233 15.23 24.06 7.41
N GLU A 234 15.24 25.36 7.18
CA GLU A 234 14.38 26.34 7.87
C GLU A 234 12.89 26.22 7.54
N ARG A 235 12.55 25.60 6.40
CA ARG A 235 11.17 25.46 5.91
C ARG A 235 10.61 24.04 6.07
N VAL A 236 11.42 23.07 6.48
CA VAL A 236 11.05 21.65 6.45
C VAL A 236 9.83 21.34 7.32
N LYS A 237 9.70 21.97 8.48
CA LYS A 237 8.56 21.74 9.39
C LYS A 237 7.24 22.33 8.86
N GLU A 238 7.30 23.50 8.24
CA GLU A 238 6.14 24.11 7.61
C GLU A 238 5.70 23.28 6.40
N PHE A 239 6.66 22.87 5.57
CA PHE A 239 6.40 22.02 4.41
C PHE A 239 5.79 20.68 4.83
N GLU A 240 6.39 19.99 5.82
CA GLU A 240 5.90 18.71 6.34
C GLU A 240 4.42 18.79 6.74
N LYS A 241 4.04 19.83 7.48
CA LYS A 241 2.65 20.03 7.92
C LYS A 241 1.70 20.18 6.73
N LYS A 242 2.00 21.07 5.78
CA LYS A 242 1.16 21.30 4.59
C LYS A 242 1.09 20.08 3.67
N ALA A 243 2.23 19.44 3.45
CA ALA A 243 2.30 18.24 2.62
C ALA A 243 1.50 17.09 3.23
N ARG A 244 1.52 16.92 4.55
CA ARG A 244 0.71 15.94 5.27
C ARG A 244 -0.78 16.18 5.08
N GLU A 245 -1.23 17.43 5.18
CA GLU A 245 -2.64 17.80 4.97
C GLU A 245 -3.07 17.48 3.54
N ILE A 246 -2.24 17.83 2.54
CA ILE A 246 -2.51 17.52 1.14
C ILE A 246 -2.58 16.00 0.91
N MET A 247 -1.62 15.24 1.40
CA MET A 247 -1.63 13.79 1.23
C MET A 247 -2.86 13.16 1.90
N LYS A 248 -3.22 13.59 3.11
CA LYS A 248 -4.41 13.09 3.82
C LYS A 248 -5.72 13.41 3.11
N SER A 249 -5.78 14.53 2.39
CA SER A 249 -6.97 15.00 1.69
C SER A 249 -6.90 14.83 0.16
N ALA A 250 -5.90 14.12 -0.35
CA ALA A 250 -5.68 13.97 -1.78
C ALA A 250 -6.91 13.42 -2.53
N VAL A 251 -7.67 12.57 -1.87
CA VAL A 251 -8.94 12.01 -2.32
C VAL A 251 -9.88 11.82 -1.12
N THR A 252 -11.18 11.68 -1.38
CA THR A 252 -12.18 11.37 -0.35
C THR A 252 -12.49 9.88 -0.38
N LEU A 253 -12.30 9.20 0.75
CA LEU A 253 -12.64 7.80 0.97
C LEU A 253 -13.56 7.67 2.20
N ASN A 254 -14.23 6.54 2.35
CA ASN A 254 -14.99 6.19 3.56
C ASN A 254 -14.09 6.02 4.80
N VAL A 255 -12.78 5.87 4.60
CA VAL A 255 -11.76 5.80 5.63
C VAL A 255 -10.77 6.94 5.45
N HIS A 256 -10.27 7.53 6.54
CA HIS A 256 -9.26 8.58 6.45
C HIS A 256 -7.92 8.01 5.96
N LEU A 257 -7.20 8.79 5.16
CA LEU A 257 -5.80 8.49 4.81
C LEU A 257 -4.90 8.95 5.95
N ASP A 258 -3.91 8.14 6.29
CA ASP A 258 -2.91 8.51 7.29
C ASP A 258 -1.51 8.47 6.70
N VAL A 259 -0.64 9.40 7.19
CA VAL A 259 0.69 9.63 6.63
C VAL A 259 1.70 9.72 7.77
N SER A 260 2.69 8.85 7.75
CA SER A 260 3.88 8.95 8.57
C SER A 260 4.94 9.82 7.89
N SER A 261 5.84 10.42 8.66
CA SER A 261 6.95 11.20 8.12
C SER A 261 8.20 11.07 8.95
N ALA A 262 9.35 11.22 8.30
CA ALA A 262 10.66 11.28 8.95
C ALA A 262 11.53 12.32 8.24
N ILE A 263 12.36 13.05 9.01
CA ILE A 263 13.29 14.06 8.49
C ILE A 263 14.70 13.61 8.83
N GLY A 264 15.62 13.78 7.89
CA GLY A 264 17.01 13.40 8.08
C GLY A 264 17.96 14.11 7.13
N ASP A 265 19.26 13.95 7.38
CA ASP A 265 20.32 14.44 6.51
C ASP A 265 20.61 13.47 5.36
N ASN A 266 20.18 12.23 5.52
CA ASN A 266 20.37 11.18 4.53
C ASN A 266 19.18 10.19 4.54
N MET A 267 19.08 9.38 3.49
CA MET A 267 17.95 8.47 3.29
C MET A 267 17.84 7.37 4.36
N SER A 268 18.92 7.04 5.10
CA SER A 268 18.86 6.01 6.14
C SER A 268 18.09 6.48 7.40
N GLU A 269 17.95 7.79 7.58
CA GLU A 269 17.25 8.43 8.70
C GLU A 269 15.76 8.58 8.45
N LEU A 270 15.29 8.32 7.20
CA LEU A 270 13.87 8.41 6.84
C LEU A 270 13.06 7.17 7.21
N LYS A 271 13.62 6.22 7.94
CA LYS A 271 12.85 5.08 8.46
C LYS A 271 11.99 5.54 9.62
N GLY A 272 10.68 5.51 9.42
CA GLY A 272 9.67 5.58 10.47
C GLY A 272 9.44 4.22 11.14
#